data_9576fa4893cd1eece526245a5e9c7eb3
#
_entry.id   9576fa4893cd1eece526245a5e9c7eb3
#
_cell.length_a   1.000
_cell.length_b   1.000
_cell.length_c   1.000
_cell.angle_alpha   90.00
_cell.angle_beta   90.00
_cell.angle_gamma   90.00
#
_symmetry.space_group_name_H-M   'P 1'
#
loop_
_entity.id
_entity.type
_entity.pdbx_description
1 polymer ?
#
loop_
_entity_poly.entity_id
_entity_poly.type
_entity_poly.pdbx_seq_one_letter_code
_entity_poly.pdbx_strand_id
1 'polypeptide(L)'
;MIVFKGFNKNMVCTMGRGNFKYGIGKKAVADKAKTANTGLHSTREPFGILHYYGNLGTDIHCICEASGDINEDSQGRVASTELTPLKKLTPQELAIYEAIYIQKHPHSSNERFGESAEDNGYYSIARGKNPKAAGKKGTVVILLQEYTRSTRIKALEIYDIDGKTNKAGWYGIGGYIGAKRKIKESQNT
;
A
#
# COMPACT_ATOMS: atom_id res chain seq x y z
N MET A 1 5.76 16.52 6.51
CA MET A 1 4.63 15.77 5.91
C MET A 1 5.03 14.30 5.79
N ILE A 2 4.13 13.36 6.15
CA ILE A 2 4.40 11.93 5.95
C ILE A 2 4.14 11.55 4.50
N VAL A 3 5.09 10.83 3.92
CA VAL A 3 5.10 10.36 2.52
C VAL A 3 5.72 8.97 2.44
N PHE A 4 5.62 8.33 1.27
CA PHE A 4 6.20 7.02 1.01
C PHE A 4 7.21 7.10 -0.13
N LYS A 5 8.31 6.34 0.00
CA LYS A 5 9.35 6.30 -1.02
C LYS A 5 9.91 4.88 -1.18
N GLY A 6 10.07 4.47 -2.43
CA GLY A 6 10.72 3.22 -2.81
C GLY A 6 12.20 3.44 -3.15
N PHE A 7 12.98 2.39 -3.00
CA PHE A 7 14.42 2.32 -3.29
C PHE A 7 14.78 0.92 -3.79
N ASN A 8 15.91 0.81 -4.46
CA ASN A 8 16.49 -0.51 -4.69
C ASN A 8 17.00 -1.16 -3.38
N LYS A 9 17.44 -2.41 -3.45
CA LYS A 9 17.94 -3.19 -2.29
C LYS A 9 19.05 -2.52 -1.47
N ASN A 10 19.74 -1.53 -2.02
CA ASN A 10 20.85 -0.82 -1.37
C ASN A 10 20.45 0.56 -0.83
N MET A 11 19.17 0.88 -0.73
CA MET A 11 18.66 2.21 -0.37
C MET A 11 19.11 3.30 -1.35
N VAL A 12 19.26 2.96 -2.62
CA VAL A 12 19.62 3.92 -3.68
C VAL A 12 18.39 4.21 -4.53
N CYS A 13 18.13 5.50 -4.78
CA CYS A 13 17.18 5.93 -5.77
C CYS A 13 17.88 5.94 -7.14
N THR A 14 17.34 5.14 -8.08
CA THR A 14 17.88 5.00 -9.45
C THR A 14 16.95 5.58 -10.50
N MET A 15 15.78 6.09 -10.09
CA MET A 15 14.84 6.76 -10.97
C MET A 15 15.21 8.22 -11.14
N GLY A 16 15.39 8.67 -12.38
CA GLY A 16 15.79 10.02 -12.72
C GLY A 16 17.27 10.14 -13.09
N ARG A 17 17.86 11.31 -12.85
CA ARG A 17 19.26 11.59 -13.18
C ARG A 17 20.17 11.29 -12.00
N GLY A 18 21.01 10.27 -12.13
CA GLY A 18 22.01 9.88 -11.14
C GLY A 18 21.49 8.93 -10.05
N ASN A 19 22.42 8.52 -9.20
CA ASN A 19 22.18 7.59 -8.09
C ASN A 19 22.33 8.35 -6.77
N PHE A 20 21.27 8.43 -5.98
CA PHE A 20 21.32 9.05 -4.66
C PHE A 20 21.08 7.97 -3.59
N LYS A 21 22.02 7.87 -2.64
CA LYS A 21 21.94 6.89 -1.53
C LYS A 21 21.30 7.53 -0.31
N TYR A 22 20.27 6.88 0.22
CA TYR A 22 19.58 7.31 1.42
C TYR A 22 19.98 6.46 2.63
N GLY A 23 19.65 6.95 3.83
CA GLY A 23 19.83 6.21 5.08
C GLY A 23 18.65 6.44 6.00
N ILE A 24 18.27 5.42 6.78
CA ILE A 24 17.23 5.57 7.80
C ILE A 24 17.67 6.59 8.85
N GLY A 25 16.78 7.53 9.19
CA GLY A 25 17.05 8.63 10.11
C GLY A 25 17.99 9.73 9.57
N LYS A 26 18.47 9.62 8.33
CA LYS A 26 19.36 10.61 7.72
C LYS A 26 18.58 11.51 6.76
N LYS A 27 18.61 12.80 7.03
CA LYS A 27 18.02 13.81 6.15
C LYS A 27 18.81 13.92 4.84
N ALA A 28 18.12 13.75 3.72
CA ALA A 28 18.61 14.11 2.40
C ALA A 28 18.16 15.54 2.07
N VAL A 29 18.96 16.28 1.31
CA VAL A 29 18.69 17.68 0.93
C VAL A 29 18.87 17.86 -0.57
N ALA A 30 18.01 18.66 -1.18
CA ALA A 30 18.06 19.11 -2.56
C ALA A 30 17.78 20.61 -2.65
N ASP A 31 18.34 21.28 -3.66
CA ASP A 31 18.24 22.74 -3.79
C ASP A 31 16.84 23.23 -4.17
N LYS A 32 16.07 22.42 -4.89
CA LYS A 32 14.75 22.78 -5.44
C LYS A 32 13.80 21.58 -5.39
N ALA A 33 12.50 21.86 -5.30
CA ALA A 33 11.45 20.89 -5.34
C ALA A 33 10.46 21.20 -6.47
N LYS A 34 10.37 20.30 -7.47
CA LYS A 34 9.38 20.33 -8.54
C LYS A 34 9.05 18.91 -8.97
N THR A 35 7.77 18.50 -8.84
CA THR A 35 7.32 17.16 -9.21
C THR A 35 7.69 16.82 -10.65
N ALA A 36 8.08 15.56 -10.88
CA ALA A 36 8.55 15.03 -12.15
C ALA A 36 9.77 15.74 -12.78
N ASN A 37 10.48 16.57 -12.02
CA ASN A 37 11.64 17.32 -12.51
C ASN A 37 12.82 17.29 -11.53
N THR A 38 12.73 18.02 -10.42
CA THR A 38 13.85 18.18 -9.46
C THR A 38 13.38 17.94 -8.03
N GLY A 39 14.34 17.63 -7.13
CA GLY A 39 14.08 17.40 -5.72
C GLY A 39 13.99 15.93 -5.33
N LEU A 40 13.60 15.69 -4.11
CA LEU A 40 13.50 14.37 -3.52
C LEU A 40 12.07 13.86 -3.68
N HIS A 41 11.86 12.97 -4.67
CA HIS A 41 10.52 12.49 -5.04
C HIS A 41 10.02 11.39 -4.11
N SER A 42 8.74 11.44 -3.79
CA SER A 42 7.98 10.50 -2.97
C SER A 42 6.51 10.52 -3.39
N THR A 43 5.65 9.76 -2.72
CA THR A 43 4.20 9.73 -2.96
C THR A 43 3.43 9.88 -1.66
N ARG A 44 2.22 10.46 -1.73
CA ARG A 44 1.30 10.47 -0.58
C ARG A 44 0.63 9.14 -0.39
N GLU A 45 0.22 8.50 -1.49
CA GLU A 45 -0.38 7.19 -1.48
C GLU A 45 0.71 6.13 -1.31
N PRO A 46 0.59 5.22 -0.32
CA PRO A 46 1.59 4.19 -0.08
C PRO A 46 1.91 3.33 -1.30
N PHE A 47 0.90 2.85 -2.01
CA PHE A 47 1.11 2.02 -3.21
C PHE A 47 1.54 2.81 -4.45
N GLY A 48 1.51 4.13 -4.42
CA GLY A 48 2.07 4.96 -5.47
C GLY A 48 3.54 4.69 -5.75
N ILE A 49 4.32 4.25 -4.74
CA ILE A 49 5.73 3.87 -4.91
C ILE A 49 5.93 2.61 -5.73
N LEU A 50 4.94 1.71 -5.80
CA LEU A 50 5.04 0.44 -6.55
C LEU A 50 5.11 0.64 -8.06
N HIS A 51 4.73 1.80 -8.58
CA HIS A 51 4.94 2.18 -9.98
C HIS A 51 6.43 2.32 -10.34
N TYR A 52 7.28 2.57 -9.34
CA TYR A 52 8.71 2.84 -9.52
C TYR A 52 9.58 1.71 -8.96
N TYR A 53 9.18 1.16 -7.81
CA TYR A 53 9.88 0.10 -7.07
C TYR A 53 8.86 -0.97 -6.69
N GLY A 54 8.50 -1.80 -7.70
CA GLY A 54 7.37 -2.74 -7.58
C GLY A 54 7.75 -4.15 -7.14
N ASN A 55 9.03 -4.45 -6.99
CA ASN A 55 9.44 -5.78 -6.55
C ASN A 55 9.40 -5.88 -5.02
N LEU A 56 8.27 -6.40 -4.49
CA LEU A 56 8.05 -6.55 -3.05
C LEU A 56 9.08 -7.44 -2.34
N GLY A 57 9.77 -8.33 -3.07
CA GLY A 57 10.78 -9.23 -2.50
C GLY A 57 12.19 -8.63 -2.42
N THR A 58 12.49 -7.58 -3.20
CA THR A 58 13.86 -7.03 -3.29
C THR A 58 13.94 -5.53 -3.07
N ASP A 59 12.91 -4.78 -3.45
CA ASP A 59 12.90 -3.34 -3.28
C ASP A 59 12.62 -2.96 -1.82
N ILE A 60 13.16 -1.84 -1.41
CA ILE A 60 12.97 -1.31 -0.07
C ILE A 60 11.92 -0.20 -0.13
N HIS A 61 10.89 -0.33 0.67
CA HIS A 61 9.83 0.66 0.82
C HIS A 61 9.94 1.32 2.19
N CYS A 62 9.82 2.64 2.24
CA CYS A 62 9.93 3.39 3.49
C CYS A 62 8.78 4.36 3.68
N ILE A 63 8.36 4.51 4.94
CA ILE A 63 7.68 5.70 5.40
C ILE A 63 8.74 6.78 5.65
N CYS A 64 8.48 7.99 5.16
CA CYS A 64 9.43 9.11 5.18
C CYS A 64 8.75 10.38 5.70
N GLU A 65 9.56 11.32 6.15
CA GLU A 65 9.16 12.70 6.38
C GLU A 65 9.72 13.58 5.27
N ALA A 66 8.84 14.28 4.56
CA ALA A 66 9.19 15.34 3.63
C ALA A 66 9.03 16.71 4.31
N SER A 67 10.02 17.58 4.15
CA SER A 67 10.07 18.94 4.72
C SER A 67 10.76 19.91 3.77
N GLY A 68 10.96 21.15 4.22
CA GLY A 68 11.43 22.25 3.37
C GLY A 68 10.36 22.69 2.37
N ASP A 69 10.78 23.08 1.17
CA ASP A 69 9.86 23.39 0.09
C ASP A 69 9.24 22.10 -0.44
N ILE A 70 7.91 22.11 -0.57
CA ILE A 70 7.13 20.95 -1.03
C ILE A 70 6.32 21.36 -2.26
N ASN A 71 6.43 20.54 -3.30
CA ASN A 71 5.61 20.62 -4.50
C ASN A 71 4.88 19.29 -4.70
N GLU A 72 3.57 19.35 -4.83
CA GLU A 72 2.69 18.19 -5.04
C GLU A 72 1.87 18.36 -6.31
N ASP A 73 1.65 17.30 -7.05
CA ASP A 73 0.77 17.29 -8.23
C ASP A 73 -0.56 16.56 -7.98
N SER A 74 -1.45 16.66 -8.95
CA SER A 74 -2.78 16.03 -8.89
C SER A 74 -2.76 14.49 -8.87
N GLN A 75 -1.61 13.87 -9.11
CA GLN A 75 -1.41 12.41 -9.04
C GLN A 75 -0.85 11.96 -7.69
N GLY A 76 -0.73 12.86 -6.71
CA GLY A 76 -0.19 12.57 -5.38
C GLY A 76 1.32 12.32 -5.37
N ARG A 77 2.03 12.71 -6.45
CA ARG A 77 3.49 12.73 -6.44
C ARG A 77 3.97 13.96 -5.69
N VAL A 78 4.96 13.76 -4.85
CA VAL A 78 5.54 14.80 -4.00
C VAL A 78 7.01 14.97 -4.34
N ALA A 79 7.46 16.20 -4.53
CA ALA A 79 8.86 16.58 -4.51
C ALA A 79 9.11 17.46 -3.29
N SER A 80 10.22 17.27 -2.59
CA SER A 80 10.62 18.10 -1.44
C SER A 80 12.08 18.47 -1.52
N THR A 81 12.47 19.57 -0.85
CA THR A 81 13.87 19.92 -0.69
C THR A 81 14.54 19.15 0.44
N GLU A 82 13.77 18.58 1.36
CA GLU A 82 14.27 17.75 2.43
C GLU A 82 13.45 16.45 2.54
N LEU A 83 14.11 15.31 2.75
CA LEU A 83 13.47 14.02 2.94
C LEU A 83 14.25 13.15 3.93
N THR A 84 13.57 12.63 4.94
CA THR A 84 14.15 11.72 5.93
C THR A 84 13.41 10.39 5.90
N PRO A 85 14.02 9.28 5.44
CA PRO A 85 13.45 7.96 5.61
C PRO A 85 13.39 7.60 7.10
N LEU A 86 12.18 7.34 7.62
CA LEU A 86 11.97 7.08 9.05
C LEU A 86 12.09 5.60 9.38
N LYS A 87 11.45 4.75 8.57
CA LYS A 87 11.37 3.30 8.79
C LYS A 87 11.23 2.55 7.48
N LYS A 88 11.90 1.40 7.37
CA LYS A 88 11.61 0.42 6.32
C LYS A 88 10.30 -0.30 6.64
N LEU A 89 9.48 -0.51 5.62
CA LEU A 89 8.22 -1.23 5.72
C LEU A 89 8.36 -2.61 5.08
N THR A 90 7.78 -3.61 5.73
CA THR A 90 7.50 -4.89 5.08
C THR A 90 6.38 -4.70 4.04
N PRO A 91 6.23 -5.61 3.06
CA PRO A 91 5.10 -5.58 2.14
C PRO A 91 3.73 -5.58 2.85
N GLN A 92 3.63 -6.31 3.98
CA GLN A 92 2.43 -6.37 4.81
C GLN A 92 2.13 -5.00 5.46
N GLU A 93 3.13 -4.36 6.05
CA GLU A 93 2.99 -3.01 6.62
C GLU A 93 2.62 -1.99 5.56
N LEU A 94 3.23 -2.06 4.37
CA LEU A 94 2.90 -1.18 3.24
C LEU A 94 1.42 -1.33 2.84
N ALA A 95 0.91 -2.57 2.79
CA ALA A 95 -0.49 -2.85 2.48
C ALA A 95 -1.45 -2.33 3.57
N ILE A 96 -1.05 -2.40 4.84
CA ILE A 96 -1.83 -1.82 5.95
C ILE A 96 -1.89 -0.29 5.83
N TYR A 97 -0.76 0.36 5.53
CA TYR A 97 -0.76 1.81 5.29
C TYR A 97 -1.63 2.21 4.10
N GLU A 98 -1.62 1.41 3.03
CA GLU A 98 -2.52 1.64 1.88
C GLU A 98 -3.99 1.57 2.28
N ALA A 99 -4.38 0.56 3.06
CA ALA A 99 -5.75 0.41 3.54
C ALA A 99 -6.20 1.59 4.42
N ILE A 100 -5.32 2.08 5.30
CA ILE A 100 -5.56 3.28 6.13
C ILE A 100 -5.68 4.53 5.24
N TYR A 101 -4.86 4.62 4.19
CA TYR A 101 -4.92 5.73 3.23
C TYR A 101 -6.27 5.73 2.49
N ILE A 102 -6.72 4.58 1.97
CA ILE A 102 -8.01 4.41 1.30
C ILE A 102 -9.16 4.79 2.22
N GLN A 103 -9.11 4.40 3.50
CA GLN A 103 -10.17 4.76 4.46
C GLN A 103 -10.33 6.27 4.60
N LYS A 104 -9.23 7.02 4.54
CA LYS A 104 -9.22 8.50 4.62
C LYS A 104 -9.50 9.17 3.28
N HIS A 105 -9.17 8.50 2.18
CA HIS A 105 -9.26 9.01 0.81
C HIS A 105 -10.01 7.99 -0.08
N PRO A 106 -11.30 7.74 0.16
CA PRO A 106 -12.01 6.62 -0.44
C PRO A 106 -12.19 6.70 -1.97
N HIS A 107 -11.88 7.82 -2.59
CA HIS A 107 -11.94 7.99 -4.04
C HIS A 107 -10.60 7.75 -4.76
N SER A 108 -9.46 7.71 -4.03
CA SER A 108 -8.13 7.68 -4.65
C SER A 108 -7.72 6.32 -5.24
N SER A 109 -8.25 5.21 -4.71
CA SER A 109 -7.89 3.85 -5.16
C SER A 109 -9.11 3.02 -5.56
N ASN A 110 -10.16 3.68 -6.04
CA ASN A 110 -11.47 3.07 -6.23
C ASN A 110 -11.47 1.89 -7.21
N GLU A 111 -10.67 1.95 -8.26
CA GLU A 111 -10.62 0.95 -9.33
C GLU A 111 -9.54 -0.12 -9.14
N ARG A 112 -8.70 0.02 -8.10
CA ARG A 112 -7.53 -0.84 -7.91
C ARG A 112 -7.83 -2.18 -7.26
N PHE A 113 -8.86 -2.27 -6.43
CA PHE A 113 -9.21 -3.45 -5.65
C PHE A 113 -10.60 -3.96 -5.96
N GLY A 114 -10.68 -5.27 -6.25
CA GLY A 114 -11.94 -5.98 -6.43
C GLY A 114 -12.59 -6.39 -5.11
N GLU A 115 -13.87 -6.76 -5.17
CA GLU A 115 -14.62 -7.30 -4.03
C GLU A 115 -14.09 -8.68 -3.57
N SER A 116 -13.27 -9.33 -4.38
CA SER A 116 -12.61 -10.60 -4.05
C SER A 116 -11.15 -10.54 -4.42
N ALA A 117 -10.28 -11.02 -3.51
CA ALA A 117 -8.83 -11.05 -3.70
C ALA A 117 -8.21 -12.35 -3.22
N GLU A 118 -7.19 -12.83 -3.93
CA GLU A 118 -6.27 -13.87 -3.48
C GLU A 118 -4.96 -13.24 -3.00
N ASP A 119 -4.22 -13.95 -2.15
CA ASP A 119 -2.94 -13.45 -1.66
C ASP A 119 -1.86 -13.47 -2.75
N ASN A 120 -1.00 -12.49 -2.74
CA ASN A 120 0.16 -12.38 -3.63
C ASN A 120 1.47 -12.87 -3.00
N GLY A 121 1.37 -13.63 -1.89
CA GLY A 121 2.50 -14.08 -1.10
C GLY A 121 2.86 -13.17 0.08
N TYR A 122 2.28 -11.97 0.16
CA TYR A 122 2.50 -11.00 1.24
C TYR A 122 1.19 -10.50 1.83
N TYR A 123 0.22 -10.20 0.99
CA TYR A 123 -1.08 -9.66 1.40
C TYR A 123 -2.18 -9.98 0.39
N SER A 124 -3.42 -9.81 0.81
CA SER A 124 -4.58 -9.68 -0.05
C SER A 124 -5.44 -8.52 0.41
N ILE A 125 -5.94 -7.71 -0.52
CA ILE A 125 -6.82 -6.58 -0.25
C ILE A 125 -8.08 -6.72 -1.10
N ALA A 126 -9.24 -6.81 -0.44
CA ALA A 126 -10.54 -6.79 -1.09
C ALA A 126 -11.34 -5.56 -0.66
N ARG A 127 -12.05 -4.95 -1.60
CA ARG A 127 -12.84 -3.74 -1.40
C ARG A 127 -14.19 -3.85 -2.10
N GLY A 128 -15.27 -3.54 -1.40
CA GLY A 128 -16.63 -3.58 -1.94
C GLY A 128 -17.68 -3.71 -0.85
N LYS A 129 -18.90 -4.07 -1.24
CA LYS A 129 -20.02 -4.26 -0.27
C LYS A 129 -19.81 -5.48 0.62
N ASN A 130 -19.35 -6.59 0.03
CA ASN A 130 -19.13 -7.86 0.72
C ASN A 130 -17.72 -8.37 0.41
N PRO A 131 -16.67 -7.64 0.83
CA PRO A 131 -15.30 -7.97 0.46
C PRO A 131 -14.91 -9.33 1.04
N LYS A 132 -14.19 -10.12 0.23
CA LYS A 132 -13.66 -11.43 0.62
C LYS A 132 -12.23 -11.56 0.13
N ALA A 133 -11.35 -12.02 1.00
CA ALA A 133 -9.96 -12.22 0.61
C ALA A 133 -9.39 -13.49 1.23
N ALA A 134 -8.50 -14.13 0.50
CA ALA A 134 -7.76 -15.30 0.97
C ALA A 134 -6.41 -14.90 1.54
N GLY A 135 -5.96 -15.66 2.55
CA GLY A 135 -4.61 -15.51 3.10
C GLY A 135 -3.97 -16.85 3.40
N LYS A 136 -2.66 -16.91 3.24
CA LYS A 136 -1.79 -18.01 3.67
C LYS A 136 -0.99 -17.57 4.89
N LYS A 137 -0.46 -18.55 5.62
CA LYS A 137 0.41 -18.25 6.77
C LYS A 137 1.56 -17.29 6.37
N GLY A 138 1.70 -16.22 7.12
CA GLY A 138 2.69 -15.15 6.90
C GLY A 138 2.20 -14.02 6.00
N THR A 139 0.94 -14.06 5.54
CA THR A 139 0.32 -12.96 4.80
C THR A 139 -0.64 -12.17 5.68
N VAL A 140 -1.03 -10.98 5.24
CA VAL A 140 -2.09 -10.19 5.85
C VAL A 140 -3.30 -10.11 4.92
N VAL A 141 -4.49 -10.34 5.46
CA VAL A 141 -5.77 -10.15 4.76
C VAL A 141 -6.37 -8.81 5.19
N ILE A 142 -6.77 -8.02 4.23
CA ILE A 142 -7.34 -6.69 4.42
C ILE A 142 -8.69 -6.60 3.72
N LEU A 143 -9.72 -6.24 4.46
CA LEU A 143 -11.08 -6.11 3.97
C LEU A 143 -11.58 -4.69 4.18
N LEU A 144 -11.92 -4.03 3.08
CA LEU A 144 -12.47 -2.68 3.03
C LEU A 144 -13.94 -2.76 2.63
N GLN A 145 -14.84 -2.74 3.61
CA GLN A 145 -16.28 -2.77 3.35
C GLN A 145 -16.79 -1.37 3.02
N GLU A 146 -17.45 -1.22 1.89
CA GLU A 146 -18.10 0.02 1.48
C GLU A 146 -19.56 0.13 1.92
N TYR A 147 -20.05 1.36 2.07
CA TYR A 147 -21.49 1.61 2.15
C TYR A 147 -22.16 1.30 0.81
N THR A 148 -23.42 0.91 0.86
CA THR A 148 -24.24 0.70 -0.35
C THR A 148 -24.32 1.98 -1.17
N ARG A 149 -23.95 1.89 -2.46
CA ARG A 149 -23.93 3.01 -3.43
C ARG A 149 -22.96 4.14 -3.06
N SER A 150 -21.88 3.82 -2.39
CA SER A 150 -20.85 4.79 -1.98
C SER A 150 -19.48 4.11 -1.94
N THR A 151 -18.44 4.88 -2.24
CA THR A 151 -17.03 4.43 -2.07
C THR A 151 -16.52 4.65 -0.64
N ARG A 152 -17.32 5.26 0.24
CA ARG A 152 -16.93 5.46 1.65
C ARG A 152 -16.79 4.12 2.35
N ILE A 153 -15.73 4.00 3.13
CA ILE A 153 -15.44 2.77 3.87
C ILE A 153 -16.30 2.73 5.14
N LYS A 154 -17.10 1.66 5.25
CA LYS A 154 -17.96 1.35 6.39
C LYS A 154 -17.20 0.63 7.48
N ALA A 155 -16.34 -0.33 7.07
CA ALA A 155 -15.50 -1.11 7.97
C ALA A 155 -14.15 -1.42 7.31
N LEU A 156 -13.10 -1.42 8.11
CA LEU A 156 -11.77 -1.88 7.76
C LEU A 156 -11.41 -3.00 8.73
N GLU A 157 -11.18 -4.21 8.22
CA GLU A 157 -10.74 -5.35 9.01
C GLU A 157 -9.41 -5.87 8.47
N ILE A 158 -8.50 -6.21 9.38
CA ILE A 158 -7.15 -6.67 9.06
C ILE A 158 -6.88 -7.94 9.87
N TYR A 159 -6.47 -9.00 9.17
CA TYR A 159 -6.14 -10.29 9.77
C TYR A 159 -4.71 -10.66 9.42
N ASP A 160 -3.85 -10.75 10.42
CA ASP A 160 -2.52 -11.36 10.29
C ASP A 160 -2.68 -12.89 10.33
N ILE A 161 -2.32 -13.56 9.24
CA ILE A 161 -2.50 -15.01 9.11
C ILE A 161 -1.29 -15.72 9.72
N ASP A 162 -1.32 -15.87 11.03
CA ASP A 162 -0.25 -16.50 11.83
C ASP A 162 -0.31 -18.04 11.83
N GLY A 163 -1.43 -18.60 11.38
CA GLY A 163 -1.69 -20.04 11.38
C GLY A 163 -2.13 -20.60 12.75
N LYS A 164 -2.25 -19.74 13.76
CA LYS A 164 -2.70 -20.10 15.13
C LYS A 164 -4.02 -19.42 15.46
N THR A 165 -4.01 -18.12 15.63
CA THR A 165 -5.21 -17.30 15.88
C THR A 165 -6.03 -17.16 14.61
N ASN A 166 -5.37 -16.80 13.50
CA ASN A 166 -5.97 -16.68 12.18
C ASN A 166 -5.43 -17.78 11.27
N LYS A 167 -6.30 -18.71 10.87
CA LYS A 167 -5.97 -19.84 10.00
C LYS A 167 -5.86 -19.42 8.54
N ALA A 168 -5.06 -20.15 7.75
CA ALA A 168 -5.05 -19.96 6.30
C ALA A 168 -6.42 -20.25 5.69
N GLY A 169 -6.86 -19.41 4.76
CA GLY A 169 -8.16 -19.54 4.07
C GLY A 169 -8.79 -18.20 3.74
N TRP A 170 -10.09 -18.22 3.49
CA TRP A 170 -10.88 -17.07 3.12
C TRP A 170 -11.48 -16.35 4.33
N TYR A 171 -11.49 -15.03 4.23
CA TYR A 171 -12.05 -14.11 5.21
C TYR A 171 -13.10 -13.22 4.55
N GLY A 172 -14.13 -12.91 5.29
CA GLY A 172 -15.12 -11.85 5.02
C GLY A 172 -15.23 -10.95 6.23
N ILE A 173 -16.08 -9.93 6.13
CA ILE A 173 -16.37 -9.08 7.29
C ILE A 173 -16.91 -9.95 8.42
N GLY A 174 -16.30 -9.81 9.60
CA GLY A 174 -16.60 -10.63 10.79
C GLY A 174 -15.73 -11.88 10.92
N GLY A 175 -14.77 -12.14 10.01
CA GLY A 175 -13.75 -13.17 10.22
C GLY A 175 -13.66 -14.27 9.16
N TYR A 176 -13.14 -15.42 9.59
CA TYR A 176 -12.87 -16.59 8.75
C TYR A 176 -14.14 -17.23 8.19
N ILE A 177 -14.19 -17.48 6.88
CA ILE A 177 -15.35 -18.05 6.17
C ILE A 177 -15.09 -19.41 5.52
N GLY A 178 -13.86 -19.94 5.57
CA GLY A 178 -13.55 -21.29 5.11
C GLY A 178 -12.20 -21.44 4.42
N ALA A 179 -11.77 -22.70 4.25
CA ALA A 179 -10.48 -23.02 3.61
C ALA A 179 -10.51 -22.85 2.09
N LYS A 180 -11.66 -22.96 1.44
CA LYS A 180 -11.85 -22.75 -0.01
C LYS A 180 -13.07 -21.86 -0.25
N ARG A 181 -13.02 -21.01 -1.26
CA ARG A 181 -14.19 -20.28 -1.73
C ARG A 181 -15.20 -21.30 -2.26
N LYS A 182 -16.39 -21.38 -1.68
CA LYS A 182 -17.53 -22.05 -2.33
C LYS A 182 -17.95 -21.17 -3.50
N ILE A 183 -17.52 -21.50 -4.71
CA ILE A 183 -18.09 -20.95 -5.93
C ILE A 183 -19.52 -21.49 -5.96
N LYS A 184 -20.52 -20.64 -5.76
CA LYS A 184 -21.89 -20.99 -6.17
C LYS A 184 -21.84 -21.02 -7.70
N GLU A 185 -21.80 -22.21 -8.27
CA GLU A 185 -22.18 -22.40 -9.66
C GLU A 185 -23.60 -21.85 -9.79
N SER A 186 -23.75 -20.79 -10.57
CA SER A 186 -25.04 -20.35 -11.05
C SER A 186 -25.55 -21.49 -11.96
N GLN A 187 -26.40 -22.34 -11.45
CA GLN A 187 -27.22 -23.21 -12.29
C GLN A 187 -28.13 -22.29 -13.10
N ASN A 188 -27.70 -22.00 -14.35
CA ASN A 188 -28.61 -21.60 -15.39
C ASN A 188 -29.36 -22.87 -15.83
N THR A 189 -30.58 -22.96 -15.46
CA THR A 189 -31.65 -23.69 -16.16
C THR A 189 -32.65 -22.70 -16.66
#